data_6e0287b9c58f4b99a202910a56b30b81
#
_entry.id   6e0287b9c58f4b99a202910a56b30b81
#
_cell.length_a   1.000
_cell.length_b   1.000
_cell.length_c   1.000
_cell.angle_alpha   90.00
_cell.angle_beta   90.00
_cell.angle_gamma   90.00
#
_symmetry.space_group_name_H-M   'P 1'
#
loop_
_entity.id
_entity.type
_entity.pdbx_description
1 polymer ?
#
loop_
_entity_poly.entity_id
_entity_poly.type
_entity_poly.pdbx_seq_one_letter_code
_entity_poly.pdbx_strand_id
1 'polypeptide(L)'
;MDKFVIRGGEPLLGTVRVSGAKNAALPCMAAALLTDQPVILENIPQVRDIQTTRNLLAAMGAEVELGYGRAQHRTTIHCAKLNAPEASYELVKTMRASTLVLGPLVARCGHARVSLPGGCAIGARPIDLHIKGLESLGAKITQEHGYVEASATRLKGAEIVFDRITVTGTEDLLMAATLAEGETILQNCAREPEVADLADLLNKMGAKIEGAGTPTIRVKGVSKLKGAKHRIIPDRIEAGTFIIAGAMTGGDLNIAGCDPSHLSALLSKLHEVGVKTRSTADSVRVMGDNPFTAADMSTEEHPGFPTDCQAQFMALVTQAEGTSVVTENIFENRFMHAQELVRMGANIKIEGRRAVVRGKTPLSAAAVLASDLRASASLVLAALVADGETIIDRVYHIDRGYENIEEKFKGVGAQIKRIGEMFPKKAAAVK
;
A
#
# COMPACT_ATOMS: atom_id res chain seq x y z
N MET A 1 4.74 19.88 14.60
CA MET A 1 4.27 18.82 13.66
C MET A 1 4.61 19.25 12.26
N ASP A 2 5.02 18.30 11.41
CA ASP A 2 5.37 18.59 10.02
C ASP A 2 4.12 18.91 9.21
N LYS A 3 4.26 19.88 8.33
CA LYS A 3 3.23 20.31 7.38
C LYS A 3 3.81 20.60 6.00
N PHE A 4 3.00 20.50 4.98
CA PHE A 4 3.33 21.01 3.66
C PHE A 4 2.72 22.39 3.46
N VAL A 5 3.48 23.24 2.79
CA VAL A 5 3.02 24.52 2.23
C VAL A 5 3.17 24.40 0.73
N ILE A 6 2.05 24.51 0.01
CA ILE A 6 1.97 24.28 -1.43
C ILE A 6 1.31 25.50 -2.07
N ARG A 7 1.98 26.10 -3.05
CA ARG A 7 1.42 27.12 -3.92
C ARG A 7 1.05 26.46 -5.25
N GLY A 8 -0.24 26.53 -5.59
CA GLY A 8 -0.75 25.94 -6.83
C GLY A 8 -0.53 26.82 -8.06
N GLY A 9 -0.94 26.29 -9.22
CA GLY A 9 -0.97 27.01 -10.49
C GLY A 9 0.18 26.72 -11.45
N GLU A 10 1.22 25.99 -11.03
CA GLU A 10 2.34 25.66 -11.91
C GLU A 10 2.15 24.28 -12.58
N PRO A 11 2.36 24.17 -13.90
CA PRO A 11 2.34 22.89 -14.58
C PRO A 11 3.54 22.01 -14.17
N LEU A 12 3.32 20.72 -13.97
CA LEU A 12 4.38 19.78 -13.66
C LEU A 12 5.05 19.28 -14.94
N LEU A 13 6.37 19.44 -15.04
CA LEU A 13 7.14 19.12 -16.25
C LEU A 13 8.35 18.24 -15.91
N GLY A 14 8.60 17.22 -16.74
CA GLY A 14 9.81 16.40 -16.61
C GLY A 14 9.55 14.94 -16.30
N THR A 15 10.42 14.34 -15.49
CA THR A 15 10.35 12.89 -15.17
C THR A 15 10.37 12.65 -13.67
N VAL A 16 9.42 11.85 -13.20
CA VAL A 16 9.41 11.29 -11.84
C VAL A 16 9.69 9.80 -11.91
N ARG A 17 10.60 9.32 -11.07
CA ARG A 17 10.85 7.88 -10.89
C ARG A 17 10.05 7.37 -9.70
N VAL A 18 9.30 6.28 -9.94
CA VAL A 18 8.48 5.60 -8.92
C VAL A 18 9.37 4.77 -8.00
N SER A 19 9.05 4.79 -6.72
CA SER A 19 9.67 3.93 -5.69
C SER A 19 9.11 2.51 -5.73
N GLY A 20 9.73 1.59 -4.98
CA GLY A 20 9.17 0.26 -4.76
C GLY A 20 7.84 0.30 -4.02
N ALA A 21 6.98 -0.66 -4.31
CA ALA A 21 5.66 -0.75 -3.71
C ALA A 21 5.74 -1.10 -2.21
N LYS A 22 5.28 -0.19 -1.36
CA LYS A 22 5.17 -0.47 0.08
C LYS A 22 4.33 -1.71 0.35
N ASN A 23 3.20 -1.84 -0.35
CA ASN A 23 2.25 -2.93 -0.13
C ASN A 23 2.81 -4.31 -0.58
N ALA A 24 3.81 -4.35 -1.48
CA ALA A 24 4.55 -5.56 -1.82
C ALA A 24 5.73 -5.79 -0.85
N ALA A 25 6.39 -4.72 -0.43
CA ALA A 25 7.55 -4.83 0.47
C ALA A 25 7.19 -5.41 1.85
N LEU A 26 6.04 -5.03 2.42
CA LEU A 26 5.62 -5.48 3.75
C LEU A 26 5.45 -7.01 3.83
N PRO A 27 4.67 -7.69 2.95
CA PRO A 27 4.56 -9.14 2.97
C PRO A 27 5.89 -9.83 2.61
N CYS A 28 6.70 -9.27 1.70
CA CYS A 28 8.03 -9.80 1.39
C CYS A 28 9.00 -9.72 2.59
N MET A 29 8.92 -8.69 3.41
CA MET A 29 9.68 -8.60 4.67
C MET A 29 9.19 -9.64 5.68
N ALA A 30 7.88 -9.85 5.79
CA ALA A 30 7.30 -10.90 6.67
C ALA A 30 7.69 -12.30 6.21
N ALA A 31 7.78 -12.56 4.90
CA ALA A 31 8.21 -13.85 4.34
C ALA A 31 9.62 -14.26 4.78
N ALA A 32 10.50 -13.31 5.14
CA ALA A 32 11.82 -13.62 5.68
C ALA A 32 11.76 -14.40 7.01
N LEU A 33 10.66 -14.32 7.75
CA LEU A 33 10.44 -15.14 8.95
C LEU A 33 10.37 -16.63 8.66
N LEU A 34 10.10 -17.04 7.42
CA LEU A 34 9.96 -18.45 7.04
C LEU A 34 11.30 -19.21 6.86
N THR A 35 12.44 -18.52 6.90
CA THR A 35 13.76 -19.11 6.71
C THR A 35 14.77 -18.65 7.74
N ASP A 36 15.77 -19.49 8.01
CA ASP A 36 16.94 -19.17 8.83
C ASP A 36 18.11 -18.58 8.02
N GLN A 37 17.91 -18.37 6.70
CA GLN A 37 18.92 -17.83 5.81
C GLN A 37 18.59 -16.36 5.44
N PRO A 38 19.60 -15.56 5.06
CA PRO A 38 19.38 -14.16 4.71
C PRO A 38 18.48 -14.00 3.48
N VAL A 39 17.48 -13.11 3.59
CA VAL A 39 16.64 -12.65 2.49
C VAL A 39 17.05 -11.22 2.14
N ILE A 40 17.37 -10.99 0.88
CA ILE A 40 17.84 -9.70 0.38
C ILE A 40 16.75 -9.10 -0.50
N LEU A 41 16.19 -7.98 -0.07
CA LEU A 41 15.17 -7.25 -0.80
C LEU A 41 15.76 -5.97 -1.38
N GLU A 42 15.56 -5.75 -2.68
CA GLU A 42 15.95 -4.53 -3.41
C GLU A 42 14.72 -3.71 -3.77
N ASN A 43 14.91 -2.43 -4.06
CA ASN A 43 13.84 -1.48 -4.36
C ASN A 43 12.85 -1.29 -3.20
N ILE A 44 13.32 -1.40 -1.96
CA ILE A 44 12.52 -1.13 -0.75
C ILE A 44 12.32 0.39 -0.61
N PRO A 45 11.08 0.90 -0.52
CA PRO A 45 10.86 2.33 -0.34
C PRO A 45 11.22 2.78 1.08
N GLN A 46 11.72 4.00 1.22
CA GLN A 46 12.05 4.59 2.52
C GLN A 46 10.84 5.30 3.13
N VAL A 47 9.89 4.52 3.63
CA VAL A 47 8.65 5.01 4.24
C VAL A 47 8.48 4.51 5.68
N ARG A 48 7.64 5.19 6.46
CA ARG A 48 7.43 4.86 7.89
C ARG A 48 6.97 3.43 8.12
N ASP A 49 6.09 2.90 7.30
CA ASP A 49 5.56 1.54 7.46
C ASP A 49 6.68 0.50 7.30
N ILE A 50 7.68 0.72 6.43
CA ILE A 50 8.88 -0.13 6.33
C ILE A 50 9.72 -0.08 7.62
N GLN A 51 9.90 1.12 8.18
CA GLN A 51 10.62 1.27 9.45
C GLN A 51 9.89 0.57 10.61
N THR A 52 8.55 0.64 10.64
CA THR A 52 7.72 -0.07 11.64
C THR A 52 7.88 -1.58 11.50
N THR A 53 7.83 -2.11 10.27
CA THR A 53 8.03 -3.54 10.01
C THR A 53 9.43 -3.99 10.42
N ARG A 54 10.46 -3.20 10.12
CA ARG A 54 11.81 -3.47 10.59
C ARG A 54 11.87 -3.62 12.11
N ASN A 55 11.27 -2.67 12.84
CA ASN A 55 11.24 -2.71 14.30
C ASN A 55 10.46 -3.93 14.83
N LEU A 56 9.37 -4.30 14.15
CA LEU A 56 8.59 -5.49 14.48
C LEU A 56 9.42 -6.78 14.31
N LEU A 57 10.09 -6.93 13.17
CA LEU A 57 10.94 -8.09 12.92
C LEU A 57 12.14 -8.15 13.88
N ALA A 58 12.76 -7.01 14.17
CA ALA A 58 13.85 -6.92 15.13
C ALA A 58 13.41 -7.32 16.56
N ALA A 59 12.22 -6.92 16.98
CA ALA A 59 11.66 -7.33 18.27
C ALA A 59 11.43 -8.85 18.39
N MET A 60 11.23 -9.54 17.24
CA MET A 60 11.11 -11.00 17.17
C MET A 60 12.49 -11.71 17.13
N GLY A 61 13.59 -10.97 17.05
CA GLY A 61 14.96 -11.49 16.99
C GLY A 61 15.56 -11.54 15.59
N ALA A 62 14.93 -10.94 14.59
CA ALA A 62 15.52 -10.81 13.27
C ALA A 62 16.59 -9.70 13.23
N GLU A 63 17.69 -9.96 12.56
CA GLU A 63 18.67 -8.96 12.18
C GLU A 63 18.22 -8.29 10.88
N VAL A 64 18.01 -6.96 10.91
CA VAL A 64 17.55 -6.22 9.73
C VAL A 64 18.53 -5.10 9.42
N GLU A 65 19.30 -5.29 8.35
CA GLU A 65 20.28 -4.32 7.85
C GLU A 65 19.69 -3.50 6.71
N LEU A 66 19.72 -2.18 6.84
CA LEU A 66 19.38 -1.24 5.78
C LEU A 66 20.62 -0.89 4.98
N GLY A 67 20.52 -0.89 3.65
CA GLY A 67 21.58 -0.38 2.79
C GLY A 67 21.74 1.14 2.90
N TYR A 68 22.94 1.64 2.65
CA TYR A 68 23.28 3.05 2.66
C TYR A 68 23.85 3.51 1.31
N GLY A 69 23.78 4.81 1.05
CA GLY A 69 24.31 5.40 -0.17
C GLY A 69 23.66 4.81 -1.42
N ARG A 70 24.44 4.23 -2.34
CA ARG A 70 23.91 3.61 -3.58
C ARG A 70 23.01 2.38 -3.33
N ALA A 71 23.12 1.76 -2.16
CA ALA A 71 22.32 0.62 -1.74
C ALA A 71 21.16 1.00 -0.81
N GLN A 72 20.79 2.29 -0.70
CA GLN A 72 19.78 2.80 0.23
C GLN A 72 18.41 2.13 0.12
N HIS A 73 18.07 1.57 -1.04
CA HIS A 73 16.82 0.83 -1.28
C HIS A 73 16.99 -0.69 -1.17
N ARG A 74 18.04 -1.15 -0.49
CA ARG A 74 18.29 -2.57 -0.22
C ARG A 74 18.16 -2.83 1.27
N THR A 75 17.52 -3.95 1.61
CA THR A 75 17.38 -4.44 2.98
C THR A 75 17.76 -5.91 3.02
N THR A 76 18.61 -6.29 3.99
CA THR A 76 18.93 -7.70 4.27
C THR A 76 18.25 -8.07 5.59
N ILE A 77 17.48 -9.16 5.58
CA ILE A 77 16.75 -9.67 6.75
C ILE A 77 17.26 -11.08 7.03
N HIS A 78 17.76 -11.29 8.23
CA HIS A 78 18.28 -12.58 8.68
C HIS A 78 17.56 -13.01 9.96
N CYS A 79 16.76 -14.07 9.86
CA CYS A 79 15.99 -14.63 10.96
C CYS A 79 16.58 -15.96 11.42
N ALA A 80 17.88 -16.00 11.75
CA ALA A 80 18.56 -17.23 12.17
C ALA A 80 17.85 -17.89 13.36
N LYS A 81 17.45 -17.10 14.35
CA LYS A 81 16.72 -17.54 15.54
C LYS A 81 15.64 -16.53 15.88
N LEU A 82 14.41 -16.98 16.01
CA LEU A 82 13.29 -16.20 16.51
C LEU A 82 13.16 -16.45 18.02
N ASN A 83 13.33 -15.38 18.82
CA ASN A 83 13.34 -15.47 20.28
C ASN A 83 11.95 -15.21 20.89
N ALA A 84 11.10 -14.43 20.21
CA ALA A 84 9.77 -14.08 20.64
C ALA A 84 8.80 -14.05 19.45
N PRO A 85 8.02 -15.11 19.18
CA PRO A 85 7.02 -15.12 18.12
C PRO A 85 5.78 -14.30 18.52
N GLU A 86 6.01 -13.05 18.92
CA GLU A 86 4.99 -12.13 19.44
C GLU A 86 5.06 -10.77 18.73
N ALA A 87 3.89 -10.27 18.29
CA ALA A 87 3.68 -8.91 17.85
C ALA A 87 2.89 -8.13 18.89
N SER A 88 3.56 -7.30 19.69
CA SER A 88 2.97 -6.55 20.78
C SER A 88 2.03 -5.45 20.31
N TYR A 89 1.07 -5.04 21.16
CA TYR A 89 0.13 -3.95 20.90
C TYR A 89 0.83 -2.65 20.47
N GLU A 90 1.93 -2.28 21.15
CA GLU A 90 2.66 -1.04 20.84
C GLU A 90 3.18 -0.98 19.41
N LEU A 91 3.57 -2.12 18.83
CA LEU A 91 4.04 -2.22 17.45
C LEU A 91 2.87 -2.33 16.46
N VAL A 92 1.83 -3.13 16.78
CA VAL A 92 0.69 -3.40 15.89
C VAL A 92 -0.24 -2.20 15.77
N LYS A 93 -0.46 -1.42 16.85
CA LYS A 93 -1.38 -0.27 16.85
C LYS A 93 -1.03 0.79 15.80
N THR A 94 0.23 0.87 15.39
CA THR A 94 0.72 1.87 14.43
C THR A 94 0.57 1.42 12.97
N MET A 95 0.48 0.09 12.73
CA MET A 95 0.45 -0.47 11.38
C MET A 95 -0.29 -1.81 11.34
N ARG A 96 -1.44 -1.84 10.66
CA ARG A 96 -2.25 -3.08 10.53
C ARG A 96 -1.56 -4.23 9.82
N ALA A 97 -0.68 -3.95 8.84
CA ALA A 97 0.10 -4.96 8.13
C ALA A 97 0.98 -5.81 9.08
N SER A 98 1.08 -5.43 10.36
CA SER A 98 1.73 -6.26 11.40
C SER A 98 1.06 -7.63 11.58
N THR A 99 -0.19 -7.81 11.15
CA THR A 99 -0.86 -9.13 11.15
C THR A 99 -0.26 -10.12 10.16
N LEU A 100 0.48 -9.66 9.14
CA LEU A 100 1.17 -10.50 8.16
C LEU A 100 2.26 -11.42 8.74
N VAL A 101 2.61 -11.25 10.01
CA VAL A 101 3.55 -12.15 10.68
C VAL A 101 2.88 -13.39 11.28
N LEU A 102 1.55 -13.42 11.35
CA LEU A 102 0.80 -14.49 12.03
C LEU A 102 1.04 -15.85 11.36
N GLY A 103 0.73 -15.96 10.07
CA GLY A 103 0.93 -17.19 9.29
C GLY A 103 2.38 -17.68 9.27
N PRO A 104 3.37 -16.82 8.92
CA PRO A 104 4.78 -17.19 8.94
C PRO A 104 5.28 -17.69 10.30
N LEU A 105 4.88 -17.07 11.40
CA LEU A 105 5.29 -17.48 12.74
C LEU A 105 4.72 -18.82 13.12
N VAL A 106 3.42 -19.05 12.88
CA VAL A 106 2.81 -20.37 13.15
C VAL A 106 3.45 -21.45 12.29
N ALA A 107 3.66 -21.17 11.01
CA ALA A 107 4.24 -22.14 10.07
C ALA A 107 5.68 -22.55 10.46
N ARG A 108 6.50 -21.60 10.92
CA ARG A 108 7.90 -21.85 11.27
C ARG A 108 8.12 -22.24 12.72
N CYS A 109 7.46 -21.55 13.66
CA CYS A 109 7.70 -21.70 15.10
C CYS A 109 6.68 -22.61 15.78
N GLY A 110 5.58 -22.98 15.10
CA GLY A 110 4.47 -23.71 15.70
C GLY A 110 3.62 -22.88 16.67
N HIS A 111 3.94 -21.61 16.88
CA HIS A 111 3.24 -20.69 17.78
C HIS A 111 3.41 -19.25 17.29
N ALA A 112 2.36 -18.45 17.46
CA ALA A 112 2.38 -17.00 17.28
C ALA A 112 1.41 -16.33 18.26
N ARG A 113 1.78 -15.16 18.77
CA ARG A 113 0.92 -14.27 19.56
C ARG A 113 0.94 -12.88 18.93
N VAL A 114 -0.18 -12.46 18.37
CA VAL A 114 -0.29 -11.19 17.64
C VAL A 114 -1.40 -10.35 18.23
N SER A 115 -1.09 -9.10 18.60
CA SER A 115 -2.12 -8.16 19.05
C SER A 115 -3.14 -7.92 17.94
N LEU A 116 -4.42 -7.89 18.30
CA LEU A 116 -5.46 -7.46 17.39
C LEU A 116 -5.19 -6.00 16.98
N PRO A 117 -5.26 -5.69 15.68
CA PRO A 117 -5.09 -4.33 15.22
C PRO A 117 -6.26 -3.49 15.75
N GLY A 118 -5.95 -2.29 16.26
CA GLY A 118 -6.97 -1.32 16.65
C GLY A 118 -7.84 -0.89 15.46
N GLY A 119 -8.89 -0.13 15.73
CA GLY A 119 -9.76 0.44 14.70
C GLY A 119 -8.98 1.23 13.67
N CYS A 120 -9.42 1.19 12.42
CA CYS A 120 -8.84 2.00 11.33
C CYS A 120 -9.82 3.11 10.96
N ALA A 121 -9.30 4.32 10.70
CA ALA A 121 -10.12 5.47 10.33
C ALA A 121 -10.98 5.22 9.08
N ILE A 122 -10.50 4.40 8.13
CA ILE A 122 -11.19 4.11 6.87
C ILE A 122 -12.18 2.94 6.92
N GLY A 123 -12.32 2.23 8.06
CA GLY A 123 -13.30 1.16 8.24
C GLY A 123 -12.81 -0.05 9.01
N ALA A 124 -13.73 -0.97 9.29
CA ALA A 124 -13.43 -2.24 9.92
C ALA A 124 -12.60 -3.12 8.98
N ARG A 125 -11.55 -3.74 9.51
CA ARG A 125 -10.69 -4.68 8.80
C ARG A 125 -10.46 -5.89 9.68
N PRO A 126 -11.46 -6.72 9.88
CA PRO A 126 -11.34 -7.90 10.72
C PRO A 126 -10.30 -8.87 10.12
N ILE A 127 -9.64 -9.64 10.98
CA ILE A 127 -8.70 -10.70 10.59
C ILE A 127 -9.35 -12.09 10.65
N ASP A 128 -10.67 -12.12 10.62
CA ASP A 128 -11.50 -13.33 10.67
C ASP A 128 -11.11 -14.35 9.58
N LEU A 129 -10.83 -13.87 8.37
CA LEU A 129 -10.43 -14.73 7.25
C LEU A 129 -9.02 -15.33 7.45
N HIS A 130 -8.09 -14.59 8.08
CA HIS A 130 -6.78 -15.12 8.46
C HIS A 130 -6.95 -16.24 9.48
N ILE A 131 -7.77 -16.01 10.52
CA ILE A 131 -8.05 -16.98 11.58
C ILE A 131 -8.69 -18.24 11.01
N LYS A 132 -9.80 -18.12 10.27
CA LYS A 132 -10.49 -19.26 9.63
C LYS A 132 -9.55 -20.07 8.75
N GLY A 133 -8.70 -19.38 7.98
CA GLY A 133 -7.75 -20.05 7.10
C GLY A 133 -6.67 -20.82 7.87
N LEU A 134 -6.12 -20.26 8.95
CA LEU A 134 -5.17 -20.95 9.82
C LEU A 134 -5.80 -22.14 10.55
N GLU A 135 -7.05 -22.02 11.02
CA GLU A 135 -7.82 -23.13 11.59
C GLU A 135 -8.01 -24.25 10.55
N SER A 136 -8.32 -23.91 9.30
CA SER A 136 -8.43 -24.88 8.21
C SER A 136 -7.09 -25.60 7.95
N LEU A 137 -5.96 -24.91 8.15
CA LEU A 137 -4.62 -25.52 8.09
C LEU A 137 -4.27 -26.31 9.37
N GLY A 138 -5.18 -26.41 10.34
CA GLY A 138 -5.03 -27.20 11.55
C GLY A 138 -4.42 -26.45 12.74
N ALA A 139 -4.32 -25.14 12.71
CA ALA A 139 -3.94 -24.35 13.88
C ALA A 139 -5.07 -24.29 14.92
N LYS A 140 -4.71 -24.29 16.20
CA LYS A 140 -5.60 -23.95 17.30
C LYS A 140 -5.48 -22.45 17.56
N ILE A 141 -6.62 -21.77 17.57
CA ILE A 141 -6.69 -20.31 17.77
C ILE A 141 -7.42 -19.98 19.04
N THR A 142 -6.88 -19.06 19.82
CA THR A 142 -7.57 -18.40 20.94
C THR A 142 -7.51 -16.88 20.78
N GLN A 143 -8.54 -16.18 21.23
CA GLN A 143 -8.61 -14.73 21.21
C GLN A 143 -8.90 -14.22 22.61
N GLU A 144 -7.88 -13.71 23.27
CA GLU A 144 -7.98 -13.25 24.66
C GLU A 144 -7.17 -11.97 24.86
N HIS A 145 -7.66 -11.08 25.73
CA HIS A 145 -6.97 -9.85 26.13
C HIS A 145 -6.49 -8.96 24.95
N GLY A 146 -7.22 -8.98 23.83
CA GLY A 146 -6.87 -8.21 22.65
C GLY A 146 -5.74 -8.82 21.80
N TYR A 147 -5.43 -10.11 22.00
CA TYR A 147 -4.46 -10.87 21.20
C TYR A 147 -5.13 -12.06 20.53
N VAL A 148 -4.57 -12.45 19.39
CA VAL A 148 -4.77 -13.75 18.75
C VAL A 148 -3.55 -14.60 19.09
N GLU A 149 -3.78 -15.75 19.67
CA GLU A 149 -2.77 -16.80 19.83
C GLU A 149 -3.09 -17.95 18.90
N ALA A 150 -2.12 -18.33 18.10
CA ALA A 150 -2.23 -19.44 17.17
C ALA A 150 -1.14 -20.47 17.45
N SER A 151 -1.51 -21.75 17.47
CA SER A 151 -0.55 -22.84 17.71
C SER A 151 -0.85 -24.05 16.85
N ALA A 152 0.21 -24.69 16.34
CA ALA A 152 0.14 -25.95 15.61
C ALA A 152 1.46 -26.72 15.78
N THR A 153 1.40 -28.03 15.92
CA THR A 153 2.63 -28.85 15.86
C THR A 153 3.21 -28.77 14.44
N ARG A 154 2.35 -28.83 13.43
CA ARG A 154 2.64 -28.64 12.02
C ARG A 154 1.35 -28.30 11.29
N LEU A 155 1.37 -27.30 10.43
CA LEU A 155 0.25 -27.00 9.57
C LEU A 155 0.07 -28.09 8.51
N LYS A 156 -1.17 -28.35 8.10
CA LYS A 156 -1.53 -29.33 7.07
C LYS A 156 -2.23 -28.63 5.93
N GLY A 157 -1.92 -29.04 4.71
CA GLY A 157 -2.58 -28.53 3.51
C GLY A 157 -4.08 -28.75 3.54
N ALA A 158 -4.83 -27.79 3.03
CA ALA A 158 -6.28 -27.77 3.01
C ALA A 158 -6.80 -27.01 1.79
N GLU A 159 -8.06 -27.24 1.45
CA GLU A 159 -8.80 -26.39 0.52
C GLU A 159 -9.49 -25.28 1.30
N ILE A 160 -9.20 -24.01 0.97
CA ILE A 160 -9.68 -22.83 1.67
C ILE A 160 -10.34 -21.91 0.64
N VAL A 161 -11.61 -21.61 0.85
CA VAL A 161 -12.38 -20.66 0.04
C VAL A 161 -12.58 -19.39 0.87
N PHE A 162 -12.10 -18.26 0.38
CA PHE A 162 -12.36 -16.99 1.05
C PHE A 162 -13.80 -16.53 0.79
N ASP A 163 -14.56 -16.24 1.85
CA ASP A 163 -15.94 -15.72 1.78
C ASP A 163 -15.98 -14.38 1.03
N ARG A 164 -14.89 -13.62 1.09
CA ARG A 164 -14.66 -12.37 0.36
C ARG A 164 -13.18 -12.25 0.02
N ILE A 165 -12.85 -11.53 -1.04
CA ILE A 165 -11.46 -11.27 -1.42
C ILE A 165 -10.76 -10.48 -0.31
N THR A 166 -9.57 -10.92 0.08
CA THR A 166 -8.74 -10.28 1.10
C THR A 166 -7.27 -10.35 0.70
N VAL A 167 -6.63 -9.19 0.54
CA VAL A 167 -5.21 -9.11 0.16
C VAL A 167 -4.33 -9.71 1.26
N THR A 168 -4.38 -9.14 2.46
CA THR A 168 -3.54 -9.60 3.58
C THR A 168 -3.87 -11.02 4.04
N GLY A 169 -5.14 -11.45 3.93
CA GLY A 169 -5.52 -12.85 4.21
C GLY A 169 -4.93 -13.82 3.18
N THR A 170 -4.95 -13.46 1.89
CA THR A 170 -4.30 -14.25 0.85
C THR A 170 -2.79 -14.32 1.08
N GLU A 171 -2.13 -13.19 1.36
CA GLU A 171 -0.69 -13.11 1.62
C GLU A 171 -0.27 -13.94 2.84
N ASP A 172 -0.99 -13.81 3.95
CA ASP A 172 -0.68 -14.51 5.20
C ASP A 172 -0.84 -16.02 5.07
N LEU A 173 -1.96 -16.48 4.48
CA LEU A 173 -2.20 -17.91 4.26
C LEU A 173 -1.30 -18.50 3.18
N LEU A 174 -0.94 -17.72 2.15
CA LEU A 174 0.05 -18.12 1.15
C LEU A 174 1.40 -18.41 1.81
N MET A 175 1.86 -17.53 2.71
CA MET A 175 3.08 -17.73 3.47
C MET A 175 2.99 -18.95 4.39
N ALA A 176 1.89 -19.10 5.13
CA ALA A 176 1.67 -20.24 6.03
C ALA A 176 1.68 -21.57 5.29
N ALA A 177 1.03 -21.63 4.12
CA ALA A 177 0.91 -22.85 3.31
C ALA A 177 2.26 -23.36 2.77
N THR A 178 3.27 -22.49 2.62
CA THR A 178 4.59 -22.90 2.07
C THR A 178 5.29 -23.96 2.89
N LEU A 179 5.08 -23.98 4.22
CA LEU A 179 5.67 -24.97 5.14
C LEU A 179 4.66 -26.00 5.67
N ALA A 180 3.40 -25.94 5.21
CA ALA A 180 2.37 -26.91 5.58
C ALA A 180 2.67 -28.29 4.96
N GLU A 181 2.20 -29.36 5.58
CA GLU A 181 2.31 -30.71 5.04
C GLU A 181 1.24 -30.97 3.98
N GLY A 182 1.63 -31.36 2.79
CA GLY A 182 0.71 -31.66 1.68
C GLY A 182 0.47 -30.45 0.75
N GLU A 183 -0.70 -30.39 0.15
CA GLU A 183 -1.10 -29.33 -0.78
C GLU A 183 -2.18 -28.46 -0.16
N THR A 184 -2.05 -27.15 -0.37
CA THR A 184 -3.08 -26.15 -0.02
C THR A 184 -3.62 -25.53 -1.30
N ILE A 185 -4.94 -25.43 -1.39
CA ILE A 185 -5.63 -24.73 -2.47
C ILE A 185 -6.38 -23.54 -1.86
N LEU A 186 -5.98 -22.34 -2.24
CA LEU A 186 -6.66 -21.11 -1.86
C LEU A 186 -7.56 -20.68 -3.01
N GLN A 187 -8.84 -20.44 -2.75
CA GLN A 187 -9.84 -20.02 -3.74
C GLN A 187 -10.42 -18.65 -3.36
N ASN A 188 -10.88 -17.92 -4.38
CA ASN A 188 -11.33 -16.52 -4.26
C ASN A 188 -10.23 -15.60 -3.70
N CYS A 189 -8.99 -15.83 -4.15
CA CYS A 189 -7.80 -15.08 -3.75
C CYS A 189 -7.80 -13.65 -4.28
N ALA A 190 -7.11 -12.78 -3.58
CA ALA A 190 -6.69 -11.48 -4.08
C ALA A 190 -5.71 -11.66 -5.26
N ARG A 191 -5.87 -10.81 -6.29
CA ARG A 191 -5.12 -10.90 -7.54
C ARG A 191 -4.18 -9.72 -7.75
N GLU A 192 -4.01 -8.90 -6.73
CA GLU A 192 -3.13 -7.73 -6.74
C GLU A 192 -1.70 -8.13 -7.15
N PRO A 193 -1.00 -7.28 -7.93
CA PRO A 193 0.39 -7.51 -8.31
C PRO A 193 1.31 -7.77 -7.13
N GLU A 194 0.99 -7.20 -5.98
CA GLU A 194 1.71 -7.36 -4.72
C GLU A 194 1.66 -8.80 -4.19
N VAL A 195 0.53 -9.51 -4.41
CA VAL A 195 0.39 -10.94 -4.07
C VAL A 195 1.24 -11.82 -4.99
N ALA A 196 1.26 -11.48 -6.29
CA ALA A 196 2.11 -12.18 -7.25
C ALA A 196 3.61 -11.97 -6.94
N ASP A 197 4.00 -10.75 -6.56
CA ASP A 197 5.37 -10.40 -6.15
C ASP A 197 5.83 -11.21 -4.92
N LEU A 198 4.95 -11.36 -3.92
CA LEU A 198 5.20 -12.23 -2.77
C LEU A 198 5.40 -13.70 -3.19
N ALA A 199 4.54 -14.21 -4.07
CA ALA A 199 4.65 -15.60 -4.55
C ALA A 199 5.97 -15.81 -5.32
N ASP A 200 6.41 -14.83 -6.10
CA ASP A 200 7.70 -14.86 -6.80
C ASP A 200 8.88 -14.92 -5.82
N LEU A 201 8.87 -14.11 -4.75
CA LEU A 201 9.87 -14.21 -3.69
C LEU A 201 9.85 -15.61 -3.06
N LEU A 202 8.68 -16.10 -2.64
CA LEU A 202 8.55 -17.40 -1.99
C LEU A 202 9.04 -18.54 -2.90
N ASN A 203 8.74 -18.50 -4.20
CA ASN A 203 9.25 -19.46 -5.17
C ASN A 203 10.78 -19.40 -5.31
N LYS A 204 11.39 -18.20 -5.29
CA LYS A 204 12.85 -18.02 -5.23
C LYS A 204 13.44 -18.60 -3.93
N MET A 205 12.69 -18.55 -2.84
CA MET A 205 13.05 -19.19 -1.56
C MET A 205 12.90 -20.72 -1.60
N GLY A 206 12.32 -21.27 -2.66
CA GLY A 206 12.16 -22.72 -2.86
C GLY A 206 10.75 -23.25 -2.58
N ALA A 207 9.77 -22.38 -2.39
CA ALA A 207 8.37 -22.77 -2.35
C ALA A 207 7.91 -23.33 -3.72
N LYS A 208 6.72 -23.93 -3.74
CA LYS A 208 6.08 -24.47 -4.95
C LYS A 208 4.68 -23.87 -5.04
N ILE A 209 4.60 -22.70 -5.63
CA ILE A 209 3.37 -21.89 -5.74
C ILE A 209 3.03 -21.73 -7.20
N GLU A 210 1.77 -22.00 -7.54
CA GLU A 210 1.19 -21.80 -8.87
C GLU A 210 -0.10 -21.01 -8.77
N GLY A 211 -0.46 -20.27 -9.82
CA GLY A 211 -1.73 -19.53 -9.93
C GLY A 211 -1.76 -18.18 -9.21
N ALA A 212 -0.64 -17.66 -8.67
CA ALA A 212 -0.59 -16.31 -8.13
C ALA A 212 -1.02 -15.27 -9.18
N GLY A 213 -1.82 -14.27 -8.77
CA GLY A 213 -2.45 -13.31 -9.70
C GLY A 213 -3.75 -13.82 -10.34
N THR A 214 -4.18 -15.06 -10.02
CA THR A 214 -5.48 -15.62 -10.41
C THR A 214 -6.38 -15.84 -9.19
N PRO A 215 -7.68 -16.13 -9.36
CA PRO A 215 -8.56 -16.41 -8.24
C PRO A 215 -8.22 -17.66 -7.43
N THR A 216 -7.37 -18.55 -7.98
CA THR A 216 -6.99 -19.80 -7.33
C THR A 216 -5.49 -19.94 -7.26
N ILE A 217 -4.96 -20.12 -6.06
CA ILE A 217 -3.53 -20.35 -5.81
C ILE A 217 -3.35 -21.75 -5.23
N ARG A 218 -2.40 -22.51 -5.79
CA ARG A 218 -2.00 -23.83 -5.31
C ARG A 218 -0.62 -23.75 -4.70
N VAL A 219 -0.46 -24.31 -3.50
CA VAL A 219 0.79 -24.34 -2.77
C VAL A 219 1.10 -25.78 -2.36
N LYS A 220 2.15 -26.34 -2.90
CA LYS A 220 2.68 -27.60 -2.40
C LYS A 220 3.73 -27.31 -1.33
N GLY A 221 3.42 -27.66 -0.10
CA GLY A 221 4.27 -27.39 1.05
C GLY A 221 5.63 -28.08 0.95
N VAL A 222 6.64 -27.44 1.55
CA VAL A 222 8.02 -27.91 1.58
C VAL A 222 8.53 -28.01 3.03
N SER A 223 9.56 -28.80 3.25
CA SER A 223 10.12 -28.99 4.61
C SER A 223 10.93 -27.78 5.09
N LYS A 224 11.50 -26.99 4.17
CA LYS A 224 12.36 -25.84 4.48
C LYS A 224 12.43 -24.89 3.30
N LEU A 225 12.48 -23.59 3.59
CA LEU A 225 12.78 -22.54 2.64
C LEU A 225 14.23 -22.06 2.83
N LYS A 226 14.83 -21.53 1.77
CA LYS A 226 16.18 -20.94 1.74
C LYS A 226 16.15 -19.44 1.63
N GLY A 227 17.28 -18.78 1.84
CA GLY A 227 17.45 -17.36 1.53
C GLY A 227 17.29 -17.07 0.04
N ALA A 228 16.89 -15.86 -0.28
CA ALA A 228 16.73 -15.42 -1.66
C ALA A 228 17.05 -13.93 -1.83
N LYS A 229 17.32 -13.54 -3.07
CA LYS A 229 17.39 -12.13 -3.49
C LYS A 229 16.18 -11.82 -4.36
N HIS A 230 15.47 -10.74 -4.01
CA HIS A 230 14.27 -10.32 -4.73
C HIS A 230 14.24 -8.81 -4.88
N ARG A 231 13.70 -8.33 -5.99
CA ARG A 231 13.46 -6.92 -6.26
C ARG A 231 11.97 -6.66 -6.19
N ILE A 232 11.56 -5.80 -5.26
CA ILE A 232 10.17 -5.39 -5.07
C ILE A 232 9.67 -4.65 -6.32
N ILE A 233 8.43 -4.94 -6.73
CA ILE A 233 7.77 -4.27 -7.84
C ILE A 233 7.60 -2.77 -7.58
N PRO A 234 7.47 -1.93 -8.64
CA PRO A 234 7.19 -0.50 -8.48
C PRO A 234 5.82 -0.25 -7.85
N ASP A 235 5.69 0.86 -7.10
CA ASP A 235 4.41 1.25 -6.49
C ASP A 235 3.44 1.84 -7.53
N ARG A 236 2.46 1.02 -7.94
CA ARG A 236 1.40 1.42 -8.87
C ARG A 236 0.52 2.56 -8.34
N ILE A 237 0.39 2.70 -7.02
CA ILE A 237 -0.43 3.76 -6.42
C ILE A 237 0.33 5.08 -6.42
N GLU A 238 1.63 5.06 -6.16
CA GLU A 238 2.49 6.23 -6.35
C GLU A 238 2.48 6.66 -7.83
N ALA A 239 2.65 5.73 -8.76
CA ALA A 239 2.59 6.01 -10.19
C ALA A 239 1.26 6.67 -10.58
N GLY A 240 0.12 6.10 -10.15
CA GLY A 240 -1.21 6.64 -10.39
C GLY A 240 -1.39 8.06 -9.83
N THR A 241 -0.84 8.31 -8.63
CA THR A 241 -0.88 9.63 -8.00
C THR A 241 -0.15 10.68 -8.86
N PHE A 242 1.04 10.37 -9.37
CA PHE A 242 1.79 11.29 -10.24
C PHE A 242 1.16 11.45 -11.63
N ILE A 243 0.54 10.40 -12.19
CA ILE A 243 -0.22 10.50 -13.45
C ILE A 243 -1.38 11.50 -13.29
N ILE A 244 -2.15 11.37 -12.20
CA ILE A 244 -3.25 12.28 -11.89
C ILE A 244 -2.73 13.71 -11.66
N ALA A 245 -1.61 13.87 -10.93
CA ALA A 245 -0.99 15.17 -10.70
C ALA A 245 -0.61 15.88 -12.02
N GLY A 246 0.05 15.16 -12.93
CA GLY A 246 0.42 15.69 -14.25
C GLY A 246 -0.80 16.10 -15.06
N ALA A 247 -1.87 15.28 -15.04
CA ALA A 247 -3.13 15.61 -15.70
C ALA A 247 -3.75 16.89 -15.13
N MET A 248 -3.93 16.95 -13.80
CA MET A 248 -4.60 18.09 -13.15
C MET A 248 -3.88 19.42 -13.34
N THR A 249 -2.55 19.42 -13.37
CA THR A 249 -1.74 20.65 -13.47
C THR A 249 -1.53 21.14 -14.91
N GLY A 250 -2.12 20.48 -15.91
CA GLY A 250 -1.85 20.81 -17.31
C GLY A 250 -0.41 20.52 -17.74
N GLY A 251 0.26 19.60 -17.05
CA GLY A 251 1.68 19.29 -17.21
C GLY A 251 2.00 18.31 -18.34
N ASP A 252 3.29 18.10 -18.55
CA ASP A 252 3.85 17.03 -19.39
C ASP A 252 4.84 16.23 -18.54
N LEU A 253 4.35 15.15 -17.95
CA LEU A 253 5.07 14.40 -16.94
C LEU A 253 5.30 12.96 -17.40
N ASN A 254 6.55 12.50 -17.34
CA ASN A 254 6.91 11.11 -17.56
C ASN A 254 7.11 10.38 -16.23
N ILE A 255 6.28 9.39 -15.96
CA ILE A 255 6.33 8.56 -14.75
C ILE A 255 7.13 7.30 -15.10
N ALA A 256 8.41 7.29 -14.74
CA ALA A 256 9.36 6.24 -15.08
C ALA A 256 9.52 5.19 -13.97
N GLY A 257 9.85 3.96 -14.38
CA GLY A 257 10.06 2.83 -13.47
C GLY A 257 8.75 2.31 -12.89
N CYS A 258 7.65 2.36 -13.62
CA CYS A 258 6.37 1.74 -13.29
C CYS A 258 6.02 0.66 -14.32
N ASP A 259 5.14 -0.26 -13.94
CA ASP A 259 4.55 -1.23 -14.86
C ASP A 259 3.13 -0.77 -15.25
N PRO A 260 2.91 -0.32 -16.51
CA PRO A 260 1.59 0.14 -16.94
C PRO A 260 0.51 -0.95 -16.88
N SER A 261 0.85 -2.23 -16.92
CA SER A 261 -0.11 -3.32 -16.80
C SER A 261 -0.77 -3.36 -15.43
N HIS A 262 -0.07 -2.92 -14.39
CA HIS A 262 -0.60 -2.80 -13.03
C HIS A 262 -1.54 -1.60 -12.84
N LEU A 263 -1.64 -0.73 -13.86
CA LEU A 263 -2.41 0.53 -13.85
C LEU A 263 -3.62 0.49 -14.79
N SER A 264 -3.92 -0.64 -15.42
CA SER A 264 -4.88 -0.75 -16.53
C SER A 264 -6.25 -0.14 -16.21
N ALA A 265 -6.86 -0.44 -15.07
CA ALA A 265 -8.15 0.12 -14.67
C ALA A 265 -8.09 1.64 -14.45
N LEU A 266 -7.00 2.13 -13.81
CA LEU A 266 -6.79 3.56 -13.61
C LEU A 266 -6.63 4.28 -14.95
N LEU A 267 -5.76 3.79 -15.84
CA LEU A 267 -5.50 4.39 -17.15
C LEU A 267 -6.77 4.41 -18.01
N SER A 268 -7.55 3.32 -18.00
CA SER A 268 -8.84 3.26 -18.70
C SER A 268 -9.80 4.35 -18.20
N LYS A 269 -9.92 4.52 -16.88
CA LYS A 269 -10.78 5.53 -16.28
C LYS A 269 -10.29 6.95 -16.54
N LEU A 270 -8.98 7.17 -16.56
CA LEU A 270 -8.38 8.46 -16.91
C LEU A 270 -8.63 8.82 -18.39
N HIS A 271 -8.59 7.86 -19.31
CA HIS A 271 -8.95 8.08 -20.72
C HIS A 271 -10.44 8.46 -20.86
N GLU A 272 -11.33 7.83 -20.09
CA GLU A 272 -12.76 8.18 -20.07
C GLU A 272 -13.00 9.64 -19.63
N VAL A 273 -12.21 10.13 -18.67
CA VAL A 273 -12.22 11.53 -18.22
C VAL A 273 -11.61 12.50 -19.25
N GLY A 274 -10.91 11.99 -20.26
CA GLY A 274 -10.25 12.78 -21.31
C GLY A 274 -8.76 12.99 -21.12
N VAL A 275 -8.13 12.33 -20.12
CA VAL A 275 -6.68 12.40 -19.90
C VAL A 275 -5.95 11.61 -20.99
N LYS A 276 -4.97 12.25 -21.64
CA LYS A 276 -4.11 11.60 -22.63
C LYS A 276 -2.87 11.01 -21.96
N THR A 277 -2.65 9.72 -22.17
CA THR A 277 -1.44 9.04 -21.72
C THR A 277 -0.78 8.24 -22.86
N ARG A 278 0.53 8.04 -22.75
CA ARG A 278 1.30 7.12 -23.59
C ARG A 278 2.14 6.22 -22.72
N SER A 279 1.99 4.91 -22.88
CA SER A 279 2.74 3.92 -22.10
C SER A 279 3.88 3.32 -22.94
N THR A 280 4.99 3.03 -22.25
CA THR A 280 6.08 2.14 -22.74
C THR A 280 6.07 0.86 -21.91
N ALA A 281 7.12 0.05 -21.98
CA ALA A 281 7.23 -1.14 -21.12
C ALA A 281 7.38 -0.80 -19.62
N ASP A 282 7.96 0.36 -19.29
CA ASP A 282 8.34 0.73 -17.92
C ASP A 282 8.03 2.19 -17.55
N SER A 283 7.18 2.85 -18.32
CA SER A 283 6.79 4.24 -18.04
C SER A 283 5.41 4.59 -18.58
N VAL A 284 4.82 5.64 -17.99
CA VAL A 284 3.61 6.30 -18.49
C VAL A 284 3.89 7.79 -18.59
N ARG A 285 3.72 8.37 -19.79
CA ARG A 285 3.73 9.82 -19.99
C ARG A 285 2.30 10.34 -20.01
N VAL A 286 2.02 11.35 -19.23
CA VAL A 286 0.73 12.06 -19.17
C VAL A 286 0.90 13.46 -19.73
N MET A 287 -0.09 13.90 -20.52
CA MET A 287 -0.18 15.24 -21.10
C MET A 287 -1.51 15.87 -20.66
N GLY A 288 -1.42 16.90 -19.84
CA GLY A 288 -2.58 17.53 -19.19
C GLY A 288 -3.17 18.72 -19.98
N ASP A 289 -3.17 18.66 -21.30
CA ASP A 289 -3.57 19.76 -22.17
C ASP A 289 -5.07 19.79 -22.57
N ASN A 290 -5.88 18.92 -22.02
CA ASN A 290 -7.29 18.77 -22.40
C ASN A 290 -8.25 19.16 -21.27
N PRO A 291 -9.44 19.65 -21.61
CA PRO A 291 -10.53 19.75 -20.64
C PRO A 291 -10.94 18.34 -20.19
N PHE A 292 -11.22 18.19 -18.90
CA PHE A 292 -11.74 16.94 -18.35
C PHE A 292 -13.27 16.93 -18.41
N THR A 293 -13.83 15.75 -18.68
CA THR A 293 -15.26 15.48 -18.60
C THR A 293 -15.56 14.58 -17.42
N ALA A 294 -16.74 14.75 -16.83
CA ALA A 294 -17.16 13.93 -15.72
C ALA A 294 -17.25 12.45 -16.13
N ALA A 295 -16.83 11.55 -15.22
CA ALA A 295 -17.01 10.12 -15.35
C ALA A 295 -17.27 9.49 -13.99
N ASP A 296 -18.16 8.51 -13.95
CA ASP A 296 -18.42 7.73 -12.73
C ASP A 296 -17.32 6.72 -12.48
N MET A 297 -17.04 6.46 -11.20
CA MET A 297 -16.03 5.49 -10.80
C MET A 297 -16.52 4.68 -9.59
N SER A 298 -16.24 3.37 -9.63
CA SER A 298 -16.51 2.45 -8.54
C SER A 298 -15.22 1.72 -8.17
N THR A 299 -14.90 1.68 -6.88
CA THR A 299 -13.75 0.91 -6.42
C THR A 299 -14.08 -0.58 -6.40
N GLU A 300 -13.14 -1.39 -6.84
CA GLU A 300 -13.23 -2.85 -6.89
C GLU A 300 -11.86 -3.45 -6.58
N GLU A 301 -11.84 -4.72 -6.17
CA GLU A 301 -10.62 -5.50 -6.04
C GLU A 301 -9.93 -5.63 -7.41
N HIS A 302 -8.61 -5.82 -7.39
CA HIS A 302 -7.83 -5.95 -8.61
C HIS A 302 -8.35 -7.11 -9.50
N PRO A 303 -8.53 -6.90 -10.84
CA PRO A 303 -8.01 -5.79 -11.66
C PRO A 303 -8.96 -4.59 -11.81
N GLY A 304 -9.96 -4.42 -10.94
CA GLY A 304 -10.82 -3.24 -10.92
C GLY A 304 -10.10 -1.97 -10.45
N PHE A 305 -10.86 -0.86 -10.30
CA PHE A 305 -10.29 0.41 -9.91
C PHE A 305 -9.84 0.38 -8.44
N PRO A 306 -8.54 0.63 -8.17
CA PRO A 306 -8.00 0.48 -6.82
C PRO A 306 -8.53 1.54 -5.86
N THR A 307 -9.07 1.10 -4.72
CA THR A 307 -9.53 1.98 -3.65
C THR A 307 -8.42 2.94 -3.15
N ASP A 308 -7.14 2.57 -3.30
CA ASP A 308 -5.98 3.41 -2.95
C ASP A 308 -5.77 4.60 -3.91
N CYS A 309 -6.43 4.64 -5.07
CA CYS A 309 -6.47 5.78 -6.00
C CYS A 309 -7.80 6.53 -6.00
N GLN A 310 -8.77 6.12 -5.19
CA GLN A 310 -10.11 6.73 -5.13
C GLN A 310 -10.07 8.21 -4.77
N ALA A 311 -9.31 8.59 -3.74
CA ALA A 311 -9.21 9.97 -3.27
C ALA A 311 -8.54 10.88 -4.32
N GLN A 312 -7.50 10.39 -4.99
CA GLN A 312 -6.81 11.10 -6.06
C GLN A 312 -7.73 11.31 -7.28
N PHE A 313 -8.51 10.28 -7.65
CA PHE A 313 -9.50 10.39 -8.71
C PHE A 313 -10.60 11.39 -8.34
N MET A 314 -11.07 11.40 -7.09
CA MET A 314 -12.05 12.38 -6.60
C MET A 314 -11.50 13.82 -6.73
N ALA A 315 -10.23 14.06 -6.40
CA ALA A 315 -9.59 15.37 -6.60
C ALA A 315 -9.58 15.75 -8.10
N LEU A 316 -9.24 14.82 -9.01
CA LEU A 316 -9.26 15.08 -10.46
C LEU A 316 -10.66 15.50 -10.94
N VAL A 317 -11.71 14.77 -10.58
CA VAL A 317 -13.06 15.04 -11.08
C VAL A 317 -13.69 16.32 -10.49
N THR A 318 -13.08 16.93 -9.46
CA THR A 318 -13.45 18.30 -9.07
C THR A 318 -13.14 19.32 -10.17
N GLN A 319 -12.18 19.01 -11.06
CA GLN A 319 -11.74 19.85 -12.19
C GLN A 319 -12.39 19.43 -13.51
N ALA A 320 -13.26 18.40 -13.51
CA ALA A 320 -13.97 17.91 -14.70
C ALA A 320 -15.31 18.66 -14.89
N GLU A 321 -15.71 18.89 -16.14
CA GLU A 321 -17.03 19.44 -16.45
C GLU A 321 -18.12 18.39 -16.28
N GLY A 322 -19.17 18.70 -15.49
CA GLY A 322 -20.31 17.83 -15.26
C GLY A 322 -20.36 17.25 -13.84
N THR A 323 -21.04 16.13 -13.69
CA THR A 323 -21.23 15.46 -12.40
C THR A 323 -20.69 14.05 -12.46
N SER A 324 -19.81 13.71 -11.52
CA SER A 324 -19.25 12.36 -11.32
C SER A 324 -19.79 11.75 -10.05
N VAL A 325 -20.07 10.44 -10.08
CA VAL A 325 -20.38 9.63 -8.89
C VAL A 325 -19.19 8.72 -8.57
N VAL A 326 -18.60 8.93 -7.42
CA VAL A 326 -17.52 8.09 -6.89
C VAL A 326 -18.11 7.13 -5.87
N THR A 327 -18.09 5.82 -6.17
CA THR A 327 -18.61 4.77 -5.30
C THR A 327 -17.46 4.01 -4.65
N GLU A 328 -17.47 3.93 -3.31
CA GLU A 328 -16.45 3.19 -2.53
C GLU A 328 -17.04 1.88 -1.99
N ASN A 329 -16.66 0.76 -2.62
CA ASN A 329 -17.19 -0.55 -2.27
C ASN A 329 -16.31 -1.31 -1.27
N ILE A 330 -15.04 -0.95 -1.13
CA ILE A 330 -14.06 -1.69 -0.33
C ILE A 330 -14.10 -1.27 1.14
N PHE A 331 -14.12 0.06 1.43
CA PHE A 331 -14.08 0.58 2.79
C PHE A 331 -15.25 1.49 3.12
N GLU A 332 -15.80 1.35 4.34
CA GLU A 332 -17.02 2.06 4.76
C GLU A 332 -16.81 3.56 4.97
N ASN A 333 -15.62 3.97 5.44
CA ASN A 333 -15.34 5.34 5.90
C ASN A 333 -14.23 6.02 5.10
N ARG A 334 -14.16 5.76 3.78
CA ARG A 334 -13.01 6.26 2.99
C ARG A 334 -13.25 7.59 2.28
N PHE A 335 -14.20 8.39 2.76
CA PHE A 335 -14.50 9.74 2.21
C PHE A 335 -14.08 10.90 3.14
N MET A 336 -13.22 10.68 4.13
CA MET A 336 -12.80 11.72 5.08
C MET A 336 -12.13 12.93 4.38
N HIS A 337 -11.40 12.69 3.29
CA HIS A 337 -10.78 13.76 2.49
C HIS A 337 -11.78 14.66 1.79
N ALA A 338 -13.00 14.19 1.53
CA ALA A 338 -14.00 14.96 0.82
C ALA A 338 -14.36 16.26 1.56
N GLN A 339 -14.41 16.23 2.89
CA GLN A 339 -14.67 17.42 3.68
C GLN A 339 -13.54 18.46 3.57
N GLU A 340 -12.29 17.99 3.49
CA GLU A 340 -11.14 18.88 3.29
C GLU A 340 -11.12 19.46 1.86
N LEU A 341 -11.51 18.68 0.85
CA LEU A 341 -11.71 19.20 -0.51
C LEU A 341 -12.83 20.23 -0.57
N VAL A 342 -13.94 20.02 0.17
CA VAL A 342 -15.02 21.02 0.31
C VAL A 342 -14.51 22.30 0.95
N ARG A 343 -13.60 22.23 1.96
CA ARG A 343 -12.94 23.41 2.53
C ARG A 343 -12.11 24.18 1.51
N MET A 344 -11.59 23.49 0.49
CA MET A 344 -10.88 24.10 -0.65
C MET A 344 -11.82 24.57 -1.76
N GLY A 345 -13.14 24.50 -1.58
CA GLY A 345 -14.15 24.98 -2.51
C GLY A 345 -14.77 23.92 -3.41
N ALA A 346 -14.40 22.64 -3.29
CA ALA A 346 -15.01 21.59 -4.09
C ALA A 346 -16.50 21.39 -3.77
N ASN A 347 -17.31 21.08 -4.78
CA ASN A 347 -18.74 20.78 -4.63
C ASN A 347 -18.93 19.26 -4.55
N ILE A 348 -18.88 18.72 -3.34
CA ILE A 348 -19.00 17.30 -3.06
C ILE A 348 -20.10 17.03 -2.06
N LYS A 349 -21.01 16.09 -2.38
CA LYS A 349 -22.04 15.57 -1.47
C LYS A 349 -21.83 14.08 -1.24
N ILE A 350 -21.72 13.66 0.03
CA ILE A 350 -21.57 12.25 0.39
C ILE A 350 -22.95 11.67 0.73
N GLU A 351 -23.25 10.50 0.18
CA GLU A 351 -24.48 9.74 0.38
C GLU A 351 -24.13 8.27 0.63
N GLY A 352 -23.87 7.90 1.86
CA GLY A 352 -23.44 6.55 2.23
C GLY A 352 -22.09 6.19 1.60
N ARG A 353 -22.09 5.19 0.72
CA ARG A 353 -20.91 4.72 -0.03
C ARG A 353 -20.68 5.48 -1.36
N ARG A 354 -21.38 6.59 -1.59
CA ARG A 354 -21.28 7.39 -2.81
C ARG A 354 -20.93 8.82 -2.47
N ALA A 355 -20.08 9.39 -3.29
CA ALA A 355 -19.81 10.83 -3.30
C ALA A 355 -20.18 11.40 -4.66
N VAL A 356 -21.09 12.36 -4.68
CA VAL A 356 -21.49 13.11 -5.89
C VAL A 356 -20.60 14.34 -5.98
N VAL A 357 -19.76 14.41 -7.00
CA VAL A 357 -18.82 15.51 -7.26
C VAL A 357 -19.32 16.30 -8.46
N ARG A 358 -19.60 17.61 -8.24
CA ARG A 358 -20.00 18.52 -9.31
C ARG A 358 -18.82 19.43 -9.65
N GLY A 359 -18.28 19.27 -10.83
CA GLY A 359 -17.18 20.08 -11.39
C GLY A 359 -17.70 20.92 -12.57
N LYS A 360 -16.96 21.80 -13.17
CA LYS A 360 -15.62 22.24 -12.79
C LYS A 360 -15.72 23.26 -11.66
N THR A 361 -15.02 23.03 -10.56
CA THR A 361 -15.01 23.95 -9.42
C THR A 361 -13.62 24.57 -9.29
N PRO A 362 -13.48 25.90 -9.32
CA PRO A 362 -12.21 26.54 -8.98
C PRO A 362 -11.88 26.26 -7.51
N LEU A 363 -10.74 25.60 -7.27
CA LEU A 363 -10.26 25.35 -5.92
C LEU A 363 -9.48 26.55 -5.41
N SER A 364 -9.65 26.86 -4.13
CA SER A 364 -8.94 27.94 -3.42
C SER A 364 -8.09 27.35 -2.30
N ALA A 365 -6.99 28.04 -1.99
CA ALA A 365 -6.11 27.66 -0.91
C ALA A 365 -6.82 27.67 0.46
N ALA A 366 -6.50 26.68 1.28
CA ALA A 366 -7.02 26.56 2.64
C ALA A 366 -6.00 25.87 3.56
N ALA A 367 -6.19 26.01 4.88
CA ALA A 367 -5.56 25.13 5.84
C ALA A 367 -6.39 23.85 5.97
N VAL A 368 -5.80 22.68 5.66
CA VAL A 368 -6.45 21.37 5.63
C VAL A 368 -5.68 20.34 6.44
N LEU A 369 -6.35 19.27 6.84
CA LEU A 369 -5.80 18.23 7.69
C LEU A 369 -5.64 16.92 6.92
N ALA A 370 -4.43 16.37 6.90
CA ALA A 370 -4.17 15.02 6.47
C ALA A 370 -4.80 14.03 7.48
N SER A 371 -5.69 13.15 7.03
CA SER A 371 -6.44 12.20 7.87
C SER A 371 -5.93 10.76 7.76
N ASP A 372 -5.52 10.36 6.57
CA ASP A 372 -4.92 9.07 6.27
C ASP A 372 -3.94 9.19 5.08
N LEU A 373 -3.22 8.12 4.80
CA LEU A 373 -2.18 8.07 3.79
C LEU A 373 -2.65 8.51 2.38
N ARG A 374 -3.75 7.97 1.89
CA ARG A 374 -4.22 8.18 0.51
C ARG A 374 -5.07 9.43 0.38
N ALA A 375 -5.91 9.71 1.39
CA ALA A 375 -6.63 10.98 1.51
C ALA A 375 -5.65 12.16 1.47
N SER A 376 -4.57 12.08 2.20
CA SER A 376 -3.55 13.12 2.24
C SER A 376 -2.92 13.41 0.89
N ALA A 377 -2.68 12.38 0.06
CA ALA A 377 -2.17 12.55 -1.29
C ALA A 377 -3.15 13.34 -2.18
N SER A 378 -4.46 13.10 -2.06
CA SER A 378 -5.47 13.86 -2.82
C SER A 378 -5.48 15.35 -2.46
N LEU A 379 -5.21 15.69 -1.20
CA LEU A 379 -5.09 17.10 -0.77
C LEU A 379 -3.86 17.77 -1.36
N VAL A 380 -2.74 17.03 -1.52
CA VAL A 380 -1.57 17.55 -2.26
C VAL A 380 -1.95 17.85 -3.70
N LEU A 381 -2.66 16.92 -4.38
CA LEU A 381 -3.11 17.11 -5.77
C LEU A 381 -4.02 18.33 -5.90
N ALA A 382 -5.00 18.49 -5.01
CA ALA A 382 -5.89 19.63 -4.99
C ALA A 382 -5.13 20.93 -4.76
N ALA A 383 -4.13 20.93 -3.85
CA ALA A 383 -3.31 22.10 -3.55
C ALA A 383 -2.44 22.54 -4.74
N LEU A 384 -1.99 21.61 -5.60
CA LEU A 384 -1.20 21.92 -6.79
C LEU A 384 -1.98 22.74 -7.84
N VAL A 385 -3.32 22.70 -7.81
CA VAL A 385 -4.20 23.43 -8.74
C VAL A 385 -5.05 24.50 -8.07
N ALA A 386 -5.00 24.63 -6.75
CA ALA A 386 -5.74 25.65 -6.01
C ALA A 386 -5.11 27.02 -6.18
N ASP A 387 -5.95 28.06 -6.21
CA ASP A 387 -5.48 29.44 -6.19
C ASP A 387 -5.00 29.84 -4.78
N GLY A 388 -3.73 30.26 -4.68
CA GLY A 388 -3.10 30.70 -3.44
C GLY A 388 -2.18 29.66 -2.81
N GLU A 389 -1.96 29.77 -1.49
CA GLU A 389 -1.02 28.95 -0.70
C GLU A 389 -1.78 28.05 0.28
N THR A 390 -1.81 26.75 0.01
CA THR A 390 -2.46 25.74 0.86
C THR A 390 -1.50 25.20 1.91
N ILE A 391 -1.98 25.05 3.15
CA ILE A 391 -1.25 24.43 4.25
C ILE A 391 -1.89 23.07 4.56
N ILE A 392 -1.10 22.00 4.47
CA ILE A 392 -1.53 20.64 4.83
C ILE A 392 -0.84 20.25 6.12
N ASP A 393 -1.60 20.12 7.20
CA ASP A 393 -1.09 19.64 8.48
C ASP A 393 -1.07 18.11 8.58
N ARG A 394 -0.31 17.54 9.53
CA ARG A 394 -0.19 16.10 9.83
C ARG A 394 0.34 15.26 8.66
N VAL A 395 1.29 15.80 7.90
CA VAL A 395 1.86 15.12 6.71
C VAL A 395 2.59 13.81 7.02
N TYR A 396 2.80 13.49 8.30
CA TYR A 396 3.30 12.18 8.73
C TYR A 396 2.43 11.01 8.25
N HIS A 397 1.16 11.24 7.90
CA HIS A 397 0.32 10.24 7.25
C HIS A 397 0.81 9.91 5.84
N ILE A 398 1.27 10.92 5.08
CA ILE A 398 1.83 10.74 3.74
C ILE A 398 3.13 9.93 3.80
N ASP A 399 3.98 10.19 4.78
CA ASP A 399 5.28 9.53 4.98
C ASP A 399 5.16 8.01 5.24
N ARG A 400 3.97 7.52 5.51
CA ARG A 400 3.71 6.09 5.66
C ARG A 400 3.80 5.32 4.35
N GLY A 401 3.61 5.96 3.21
CA GLY A 401 3.55 5.24 1.94
C GLY A 401 4.03 5.99 0.72
N TYR A 402 4.44 7.25 0.85
CA TYR A 402 5.09 8.00 -0.22
C TYR A 402 6.49 8.41 0.22
N GLU A 403 7.48 8.03 -0.57
CA GLU A 403 8.87 8.33 -0.31
C GLU A 403 9.22 9.73 -0.82
N ASN A 404 9.51 10.67 0.11
CA ASN A 404 9.92 12.04 -0.20
C ASN A 404 9.06 12.69 -1.29
N ILE A 405 7.73 12.59 -1.16
CA ILE A 405 6.78 13.04 -2.18
C ILE A 405 6.98 14.52 -2.53
N GLU A 406 7.31 15.36 -1.53
CA GLU A 406 7.57 16.78 -1.71
C GLU A 406 8.80 17.03 -2.59
N GLU A 407 9.87 16.25 -2.43
CA GLU A 407 11.08 16.41 -3.24
C GLU A 407 10.84 15.91 -4.68
N LYS A 408 10.03 14.85 -4.86
CA LYS A 408 9.64 14.39 -6.18
C LYS A 408 8.79 15.44 -6.91
N PHE A 409 7.80 16.04 -6.25
CA PHE A 409 7.00 17.12 -6.82
C PHE A 409 7.84 18.37 -7.12
N LYS A 410 8.70 18.77 -6.21
CA LYS A 410 9.63 19.89 -6.41
C LYS A 410 10.57 19.66 -7.58
N GLY A 411 11.05 18.42 -7.77
CA GLY A 411 11.91 18.04 -8.88
C GLY A 411 11.26 18.18 -10.27
N VAL A 412 9.93 18.30 -10.34
CA VAL A 412 9.16 18.50 -11.59
C VAL A 412 8.42 19.83 -11.61
N GLY A 413 8.82 20.80 -10.78
CA GLY A 413 8.37 22.18 -10.86
C GLY A 413 7.32 22.62 -9.84
N ALA A 414 6.82 21.73 -8.97
CA ALA A 414 5.87 22.13 -7.94
C ALA A 414 6.47 23.09 -6.91
N GLN A 415 5.72 24.09 -6.51
CA GLN A 415 6.06 24.99 -5.40
C GLN A 415 5.57 24.37 -4.09
N ILE A 416 6.33 23.45 -3.54
CA ILE A 416 6.03 22.71 -2.32
C ILE A 416 7.19 22.80 -1.32
N LYS A 417 6.88 23.03 -0.03
CA LYS A 417 7.86 23.04 1.05
C LYS A 417 7.33 22.24 2.23
N ARG A 418 8.21 21.46 2.87
CA ARG A 418 7.96 20.87 4.19
C ARG A 418 8.41 21.85 5.25
N ILE A 419 7.56 22.19 6.22
CA ILE A 419 7.86 22.97 7.40
C ILE A 419 7.71 22.06 8.62
N GLY A 420 8.74 21.98 9.45
CA GLY A 420 8.83 21.10 10.61
C GLY A 420 10.16 20.32 10.60
N GLU A 421 10.45 19.61 11.65
CA GLU A 421 11.63 18.74 11.69
C GLU A 421 11.35 17.49 10.85
N MET A 422 12.03 17.34 9.74
CA MET A 422 12.19 16.03 9.12
C MET A 422 12.73 15.07 10.20
N PHE A 423 12.23 13.83 10.23
CA PHE A 423 12.68 12.76 11.14
C PHE A 423 14.10 12.96 11.62
N PRO A 424 14.34 12.93 12.93
CA PRO A 424 15.71 12.98 13.41
C PRO A 424 16.48 11.84 12.75
N LYS A 425 17.55 12.17 12.00
CA LYS A 425 18.55 11.26 11.48
C LYS A 425 19.37 10.63 12.63
N LYS A 426 18.71 10.21 13.70
CA LYS A 426 19.35 9.45 14.77
C LYS A 426 18.94 7.99 14.64
N ALA A 427 19.82 7.22 14.00
CA ALA A 427 20.04 5.87 14.45
C ALA A 427 20.44 5.97 15.93
N ALA A 428 19.48 5.82 16.84
CA ALA A 428 19.82 5.55 18.22
C ALA A 428 20.47 4.17 18.22
N ALA A 429 21.77 4.15 18.39
CA ALA A 429 22.47 2.95 18.80
C ALA A 429 21.80 2.50 20.12
N VAL A 430 21.06 1.44 20.07
CA VAL A 430 20.63 0.70 21.26
C VAL A 430 21.89 0.05 21.78
N LYS A 431 22.36 0.54 22.93
CA LYS A 431 23.37 -0.15 23.75
C LYS A 431 22.77 -1.41 24.37
#